data_735f8278ebd982cd6b4e13c2f89fadbd
#
_entry.id   735f8278ebd982cd6b4e13c2f89fadbd
#
_cell.length_a   1.000
_cell.length_b   1.000
_cell.length_c   1.000
_cell.angle_alpha   90.00
_cell.angle_beta   90.00
_cell.angle_gamma   90.00
#
_symmetry.space_group_name_H-M   'P 1'
#
loop_
_entity.id
_entity.type
_entity.pdbx_description
1 polymer ?
#
loop_
_entity_poly.entity_id
_entity_poly.type
_entity_poly.pdbx_seq_one_letter_code
_entity_poly.pdbx_strand_id
1 'polypeptide(L)'
;VPLPELTDWQYELGGVLMGADTSIQVIETTGLGRPPSRENDSDQPSMDGAFAGPDYYSTRQVQFDAAIRIPGDPAACHDVVASLQAAADATAVRLTGGATMPLRMKRPGRPVKVLNGRLRKVDPEYARVIHGYVPIDLEFAATDPTFYADEVTTTEIPLGWLTGGGFAAPVVAPIYVQSGTTAADRPGWATNNGTADAWPVIRITGPVATVTITHAESGRQLSLPTLNLTSSSQWVQIDTRPGYRTVTRENGGNASSLLSPSSRIDLFSLPPGQSEMRWTGFDNTNAARMRLTWRDAYTAL
;
A
#
# COMPACT_ATOMS: atom_id res chain seq x y z
N VAL A 1 -17.48 -4.29 -7.70
CA VAL A 1 -18.30 -3.06 -7.62
C VAL A 1 -17.31 -1.91 -7.49
N PRO A 2 -17.40 -0.85 -8.29
CA PRO A 2 -16.58 0.32 -8.11
C PRO A 2 -16.82 0.92 -6.72
N LEU A 3 -15.74 1.38 -6.07
CA LEU A 3 -15.84 2.04 -4.76
C LEU A 3 -16.60 3.37 -4.92
N PRO A 4 -17.42 3.77 -3.93
CA PRO A 4 -18.14 5.03 -3.99
C PRO A 4 -17.17 6.21 -4.01
N GLU A 5 -17.50 7.24 -4.77
CA GLU A 5 -16.78 8.50 -4.74
C GLU A 5 -17.11 9.22 -3.42
N LEU A 6 -16.10 9.68 -2.71
CA LEU A 6 -16.27 10.38 -1.44
C LEU A 6 -16.32 11.89 -1.66
N THR A 7 -17.28 12.55 -1.03
CA THR A 7 -17.32 14.00 -0.88
C THR A 7 -16.59 14.45 0.40
N ASP A 8 -16.43 15.75 0.59
CA ASP A 8 -15.72 16.29 1.75
C ASP A 8 -16.38 15.86 3.06
N TRP A 9 -15.57 15.53 4.06
CA TRP A 9 -15.97 15.03 5.39
C TRP A 9 -16.68 13.68 5.39
N GLN A 10 -16.51 12.90 4.31
CA GLN A 10 -16.99 11.53 4.27
C GLN A 10 -15.88 10.51 4.54
N TYR A 11 -16.33 9.39 5.06
CA TYR A 11 -15.54 8.19 5.29
C TYR A 11 -16.26 6.99 4.65
N GLU A 12 -15.50 6.02 4.22
CA GLU A 12 -16.04 4.74 3.79
C GLU A 12 -15.30 3.62 4.53
N LEU A 13 -16.07 2.72 5.11
CA LEU A 13 -15.58 1.59 5.88
C LEU A 13 -16.36 0.33 5.51
N GLY A 14 -15.69 -0.61 4.83
CA GLY A 14 -16.30 -1.87 4.42
C GLY A 14 -17.53 -1.73 3.51
N GLY A 15 -17.57 -0.70 2.67
CA GLY A 15 -18.69 -0.40 1.79
C GLY A 15 -19.76 0.50 2.41
N VAL A 16 -19.63 0.85 3.69
CA VAL A 16 -20.58 1.73 4.40
C VAL A 16 -20.04 3.16 4.41
N LEU A 17 -20.84 4.10 3.91
CA LEU A 17 -20.54 5.54 3.93
C LEU A 17 -20.97 6.18 5.24
N MET A 18 -20.09 7.02 5.80
CA MET A 18 -20.31 7.79 7.03
C MET A 18 -19.86 9.24 6.84
N GLY A 19 -20.41 10.17 7.62
CA GLY A 19 -20.04 11.57 7.62
C GLY A 19 -21.06 12.48 6.99
N ALA A 20 -20.61 13.53 6.32
CA ALA A 20 -21.49 14.53 5.74
C ALA A 20 -22.48 13.93 4.73
N ASP A 21 -23.73 14.39 4.79
CA ASP A 21 -24.82 13.99 3.88
C ASP A 21 -25.10 12.47 3.82
N THR A 22 -24.81 11.76 4.92
CA THR A 22 -25.10 10.32 5.05
C THR A 22 -26.03 10.04 6.23
N SER A 23 -26.56 8.81 6.28
CA SER A 23 -27.37 8.35 7.42
C SER A 23 -26.57 8.17 8.71
N ILE A 24 -25.24 8.03 8.61
CA ILE A 24 -24.32 7.91 9.75
C ILE A 24 -23.55 9.23 9.88
N GLN A 25 -24.00 10.08 10.76
CA GLN A 25 -23.34 11.36 11.03
C GLN A 25 -22.17 11.16 12.00
N VAL A 26 -20.97 11.47 11.56
CA VAL A 26 -19.76 11.43 12.41
C VAL A 26 -19.69 12.75 13.19
N ILE A 27 -19.71 12.64 14.50
CA ILE A 27 -19.68 13.77 15.45
C ILE A 27 -18.24 14.12 15.74
N GLU A 28 -17.45 13.12 16.12
CA GLU A 28 -16.04 13.28 16.44
C GLU A 28 -15.19 12.14 15.84
N THR A 29 -13.97 12.46 15.45
CA THR A 29 -12.98 11.47 15.00
C THR A 29 -11.66 11.74 15.68
N THR A 30 -11.15 10.75 16.42
CA THR A 30 -9.86 10.82 17.11
C THR A 30 -8.87 9.81 16.52
N GLY A 31 -7.57 9.93 16.86
CA GLY A 31 -6.53 9.00 16.42
C GLY A 31 -5.96 9.26 15.02
N LEU A 32 -6.32 10.37 14.36
CA LEU A 32 -5.77 10.74 13.05
C LEU A 32 -4.42 11.51 13.13
N GLY A 33 -4.00 11.90 14.32
CA GLY A 33 -2.71 12.54 14.59
C GLY A 33 -1.52 11.58 14.47
N ARG A 34 -0.39 11.93 15.11
CA ARG A 34 0.77 11.05 15.18
C ARG A 34 0.41 9.72 15.87
N PRO A 35 0.78 8.55 15.31
CA PRO A 35 0.55 7.27 15.98
C PRO A 35 1.35 7.19 17.28
N PRO A 36 0.92 6.38 18.25
CA PRO A 36 1.73 6.07 19.42
C PRO A 36 3.07 5.46 19.01
N SER A 37 4.16 5.90 19.61
CA SER A 37 5.48 5.29 19.43
C SER A 37 5.80 4.31 20.56
N ARG A 38 6.54 3.28 20.20
CA ARG A 38 7.21 2.41 21.17
C ARG A 38 8.63 2.91 21.29
N GLU A 39 8.93 3.44 22.46
CA GLU A 39 10.24 3.96 22.82
C GLU A 39 11.16 2.79 23.17
N ASN A 40 12.44 2.91 22.80
CA ASN A 40 13.46 1.88 23.03
C ASN A 40 14.68 2.47 23.71
N ASP A 41 14.44 3.46 24.57
CA ASP A 41 15.48 4.15 25.33
C ASP A 41 16.05 3.27 26.44
N SER A 42 17.30 3.47 26.77
CA SER A 42 17.99 2.76 27.86
C SER A 42 18.54 3.76 28.87
N ASP A 43 18.24 3.57 30.15
CA ASP A 43 18.74 4.45 31.21
C ASP A 43 20.28 4.43 31.29
N GLN A 44 20.86 5.58 31.61
CA GLN A 44 22.31 5.69 31.85
C GLN A 44 22.64 5.16 33.23
N PRO A 45 23.54 4.16 33.39
CA PRO A 45 23.71 3.43 34.64
C PRO A 45 24.26 4.24 35.82
N SER A 46 24.84 5.40 35.57
CA SER A 46 25.52 6.18 36.64
C SER A 46 25.39 7.70 36.46
N MET A 47 24.47 8.15 35.60
CA MET A 47 24.25 9.55 35.31
C MET A 47 22.75 9.78 35.00
N ASP A 48 22.31 11.04 35.16
CA ASP A 48 20.94 11.42 34.78
C ASP A 48 20.74 11.32 33.28
N GLY A 49 19.56 10.84 32.84
CA GLY A 49 19.16 10.74 31.45
C GLY A 49 19.20 9.32 30.88
N ALA A 50 18.89 9.20 29.60
CA ALA A 50 18.83 7.95 28.87
C ALA A 50 19.59 8.02 27.54
N PHE A 51 19.99 6.88 27.03
CA PHE A 51 20.42 6.74 25.64
C PHE A 51 19.19 6.59 24.76
N ALA A 52 18.98 7.52 23.81
CA ALA A 52 17.87 7.45 22.88
C ALA A 52 18.04 6.25 21.93
N GLY A 53 17.09 5.35 21.96
CA GLY A 53 16.98 4.23 21.04
C GLY A 53 16.13 4.55 19.81
N PRO A 54 16.00 3.61 18.85
CA PRO A 54 15.11 3.77 17.72
C PRO A 54 13.64 3.61 18.11
N ASP A 55 12.81 4.62 17.78
CA ASP A 55 11.37 4.59 17.98
C ASP A 55 10.64 3.89 16.84
N TYR A 56 9.65 3.09 17.18
CA TYR A 56 8.76 2.44 16.21
C TYR A 56 7.31 2.80 16.47
N TYR A 57 6.57 3.14 15.42
CA TYR A 57 5.14 3.38 15.54
C TYR A 57 4.38 2.10 15.88
N SER A 58 3.44 2.25 16.79
CA SER A 58 2.46 1.20 17.12
C SER A 58 1.26 1.28 16.17
N THR A 59 0.33 0.35 16.33
CA THR A 59 -0.98 0.36 15.66
C THR A 59 -1.68 1.69 15.90
N ARG A 60 -2.18 2.33 14.84
CA ARG A 60 -3.00 3.52 14.93
C ARG A 60 -4.44 3.13 15.23
N GLN A 61 -4.99 3.67 16.30
CA GLN A 61 -6.40 3.50 16.63
C GLN A 61 -7.17 4.75 16.22
N VAL A 62 -8.13 4.59 15.33
CA VAL A 62 -9.07 5.63 14.91
C VAL A 62 -10.40 5.34 15.56
N GLN A 63 -10.90 6.28 16.35
CA GLN A 63 -12.21 6.16 17.01
C GLN A 63 -13.16 7.17 16.38
N PHE A 64 -14.38 6.72 16.16
CA PHE A 64 -15.50 7.53 15.69
C PHE A 64 -16.59 7.53 16.73
N ASP A 65 -16.95 8.71 17.19
CA ASP A 65 -18.23 8.98 17.82
C ASP A 65 -19.21 9.40 16.70
N ALA A 66 -20.23 8.59 16.48
CA ALA A 66 -21.15 8.80 15.38
C ALA A 66 -22.59 8.50 15.80
N ALA A 67 -23.53 8.93 14.99
CA ALA A 67 -24.95 8.65 15.21
C ALA A 67 -25.63 8.29 13.88
N ILE A 68 -26.34 7.18 13.87
CA ILE A 68 -27.26 6.82 12.80
C ILE A 68 -28.52 7.64 12.99
N ARG A 69 -28.92 8.37 11.94
CA ARG A 69 -30.10 9.24 11.97
C ARG A 69 -30.98 9.01 10.74
N ILE A 70 -32.06 8.26 10.95
CA ILE A 70 -33.11 7.98 9.95
C ILE A 70 -34.46 8.21 10.60
N PRO A 71 -34.96 9.45 10.67
CA PRO A 71 -36.21 9.77 11.36
C PRO A 71 -37.38 9.01 10.76
N GLY A 72 -38.17 8.38 11.62
CA GLY A 72 -39.39 7.67 11.24
C GLY A 72 -39.17 6.23 10.71
N ASP A 73 -37.93 5.77 10.61
CA ASP A 73 -37.60 4.40 10.17
C ASP A 73 -36.59 3.71 11.10
N PRO A 74 -37.10 3.12 12.21
CA PRO A 74 -36.23 2.35 13.10
C PRO A 74 -35.66 1.09 12.46
N ALA A 75 -36.36 0.49 11.49
CA ALA A 75 -35.88 -0.72 10.81
C ALA A 75 -34.65 -0.42 9.98
N ALA A 76 -34.62 0.67 9.21
CA ALA A 76 -33.45 1.11 8.46
C ALA A 76 -32.28 1.41 9.38
N CYS A 77 -32.47 1.89 10.60
CA CYS A 77 -31.39 2.06 11.57
C CYS A 77 -30.75 0.70 11.93
N HIS A 78 -31.55 -0.34 12.15
CA HIS A 78 -31.04 -1.68 12.41
C HIS A 78 -30.27 -2.25 11.20
N ASP A 79 -30.74 -2.01 9.99
CA ASP A 79 -30.07 -2.46 8.76
C ASP A 79 -28.68 -1.81 8.59
N VAL A 80 -28.57 -0.53 8.92
CA VAL A 80 -27.27 0.18 8.89
C VAL A 80 -26.32 -0.40 9.94
N VAL A 81 -26.79 -0.65 11.18
CA VAL A 81 -25.97 -1.30 12.22
C VAL A 81 -25.54 -2.69 11.76
N ALA A 82 -26.45 -3.48 11.20
CA ALA A 82 -26.15 -4.82 10.69
C ALA A 82 -25.08 -4.78 9.60
N SER A 83 -25.12 -3.78 8.72
CA SER A 83 -24.11 -3.60 7.67
C SER A 83 -22.72 -3.31 8.24
N LEU A 84 -22.62 -2.47 9.27
CA LEU A 84 -21.36 -2.19 9.96
C LEU A 84 -20.83 -3.42 10.70
N GLN A 85 -21.70 -4.17 11.38
CA GLN A 85 -21.34 -5.42 12.05
C GLN A 85 -20.88 -6.48 11.04
N ALA A 86 -21.56 -6.60 9.90
CA ALA A 86 -21.16 -7.50 8.83
C ALA A 86 -19.79 -7.15 8.24
N ALA A 87 -19.49 -5.85 8.11
CA ALA A 87 -18.16 -5.38 7.70
C ALA A 87 -17.08 -5.75 8.73
N ALA A 88 -17.37 -5.60 10.04
CA ALA A 88 -16.45 -5.99 11.11
C ALA A 88 -16.20 -7.50 11.14
N ASP A 89 -17.25 -8.30 10.90
CA ASP A 89 -17.23 -9.75 10.92
C ASP A 89 -16.84 -10.42 9.59
N ALA A 90 -16.45 -9.63 8.58
CA ALA A 90 -16.04 -10.16 7.28
C ALA A 90 -15.00 -11.27 7.44
N THR A 91 -15.40 -12.51 7.14
CA THR A 91 -14.61 -13.74 7.37
C THR A 91 -13.25 -13.66 6.66
N ALA A 92 -13.20 -13.08 5.46
CA ALA A 92 -11.99 -12.90 4.68
C ALA A 92 -10.95 -12.00 5.39
N VAL A 93 -11.41 -11.06 6.23
CA VAL A 93 -10.54 -10.17 7.00
C VAL A 93 -10.30 -10.73 8.40
N ARG A 94 -11.36 -11.20 9.07
CA ARG A 94 -11.30 -11.62 10.47
C ARG A 94 -10.47 -12.89 10.69
N LEU A 95 -10.62 -13.89 9.82
CA LEU A 95 -9.97 -15.21 9.97
C LEU A 95 -8.66 -15.35 9.19
N THR A 96 -8.35 -14.40 8.29
CA THR A 96 -7.12 -14.46 7.50
C THR A 96 -6.02 -13.62 8.15
N GLY A 97 -4.89 -14.27 8.49
CA GLY A 97 -3.73 -13.56 9.02
C GLY A 97 -3.21 -12.51 8.02
N GLY A 98 -2.93 -11.31 8.50
CA GLY A 98 -2.45 -10.20 7.65
C GLY A 98 -3.54 -9.50 6.83
N ALA A 99 -4.72 -10.06 6.64
CA ALA A 99 -5.79 -9.41 5.89
C ALA A 99 -6.31 -8.16 6.60
N THR A 100 -6.54 -7.11 5.83
CA THR A 100 -7.04 -5.81 6.28
C THR A 100 -8.19 -5.33 5.38
N MET A 101 -8.95 -4.38 5.88
CA MET A 101 -9.94 -3.62 5.12
C MET A 101 -9.52 -2.16 5.03
N PRO A 102 -9.85 -1.44 3.96
CA PRO A 102 -9.56 -0.02 3.87
C PRO A 102 -10.55 0.81 4.68
N LEU A 103 -10.06 1.82 5.37
CA LEU A 103 -10.81 2.98 5.83
C LEU A 103 -10.44 4.13 4.90
N ARG A 104 -11.36 4.53 4.03
CA ARG A 104 -11.17 5.66 3.12
C ARG A 104 -11.73 6.92 3.74
N MET A 105 -11.08 8.05 3.54
CA MET A 105 -11.48 9.31 4.12
C MET A 105 -11.16 10.49 3.19
N LYS A 106 -12.08 11.44 3.13
CA LYS A 106 -11.96 12.66 2.34
C LYS A 106 -12.04 13.87 3.24
N ARG A 107 -11.05 14.75 3.11
CA ARG A 107 -11.00 16.05 3.78
C ARG A 107 -11.07 17.18 2.75
N PRO A 108 -11.62 18.35 3.10
CA PRO A 108 -11.70 19.49 2.19
C PRO A 108 -10.34 19.87 1.61
N GLY A 109 -10.29 20.05 0.30
CA GLY A 109 -9.07 20.44 -0.41
C GLY A 109 -7.94 19.40 -0.40
N ARG A 110 -8.19 18.16 0.03
CA ARG A 110 -7.23 17.06 0.03
C ARG A 110 -7.73 15.87 -0.79
N PRO A 111 -6.85 15.09 -1.42
CA PRO A 111 -7.24 13.83 -2.05
C PRO A 111 -7.72 12.82 -1.02
N VAL A 112 -8.47 11.80 -1.46
CA VAL A 112 -8.88 10.70 -0.61
C VAL A 112 -7.65 9.97 -0.08
N LYS A 113 -7.64 9.71 1.23
CA LYS A 113 -6.60 8.93 1.92
C LYS A 113 -7.18 7.63 2.43
N VAL A 114 -6.34 6.62 2.50
CA VAL A 114 -6.68 5.26 2.93
C VAL A 114 -5.79 4.85 4.09
N LEU A 115 -6.40 4.26 5.11
CA LEU A 115 -5.73 3.48 6.15
C LEU A 115 -6.13 2.01 6.00
N ASN A 116 -5.17 1.10 6.15
CA ASN A 116 -5.43 -0.34 6.10
C ASN A 116 -5.43 -0.92 7.51
N GLY A 117 -6.53 -1.57 7.89
CA GLY A 117 -6.69 -2.08 9.24
C GLY A 117 -7.89 -3.00 9.40
N ARG A 118 -8.43 -3.02 10.60
CA ARG A 118 -9.60 -3.82 10.96
C ARG A 118 -10.56 -3.02 11.84
N LEU A 119 -11.85 -3.14 11.57
CA LEU A 119 -12.88 -2.64 12.46
C LEU A 119 -12.96 -3.56 13.68
N ARG A 120 -12.65 -3.01 14.86
CA ARG A 120 -12.53 -3.78 16.12
C ARG A 120 -13.72 -3.64 17.03
N LYS A 121 -14.40 -2.50 16.98
CA LYS A 121 -15.55 -2.20 17.81
C LYS A 121 -16.67 -1.61 16.95
N VAL A 122 -17.87 -2.12 17.16
CA VAL A 122 -19.15 -1.57 16.65
C VAL A 122 -20.12 -1.66 17.82
N ASP A 123 -20.35 -0.56 18.50
CA ASP A 123 -21.10 -0.50 19.76
C ASP A 123 -22.29 0.48 19.65
N PRO A 124 -23.46 -0.02 19.20
CA PRO A 124 -24.64 0.80 19.03
C PRO A 124 -25.43 0.93 20.34
N GLU A 125 -25.93 2.13 20.65
CA GLU A 125 -26.83 2.41 21.75
C GLU A 125 -28.29 2.46 21.28
N TYR A 126 -29.10 1.43 21.56
CA TYR A 126 -30.45 1.28 21.04
C TYR A 126 -31.55 2.05 21.81
N ALA A 127 -31.21 2.76 22.88
CA ALA A 127 -32.20 3.40 23.75
C ALA A 127 -33.19 4.35 23.01
N ARG A 128 -32.74 4.93 21.88
CA ARG A 128 -33.53 5.90 21.11
C ARG A 128 -33.87 5.44 19.71
N VAL A 129 -33.69 4.16 19.40
CA VAL A 129 -33.93 3.60 18.05
C VAL A 129 -35.36 3.82 17.56
N ILE A 130 -36.36 3.81 18.45
CA ILE A 130 -37.75 4.09 18.11
C ILE A 130 -37.96 5.47 17.45
N HIS A 131 -37.06 6.41 17.72
CA HIS A 131 -37.08 7.73 17.11
C HIS A 131 -36.23 7.83 15.85
N GLY A 132 -35.68 6.71 15.36
CA GLY A 132 -34.77 6.70 14.22
C GLY A 132 -33.38 7.31 14.54
N TYR A 133 -32.93 7.16 15.79
CA TYR A 133 -31.64 7.68 16.26
C TYR A 133 -30.89 6.62 17.07
N VAL A 134 -29.67 6.28 16.62
CA VAL A 134 -28.80 5.30 17.27
C VAL A 134 -27.38 5.87 17.35
N PRO A 135 -26.95 6.33 18.53
CA PRO A 135 -25.54 6.61 18.80
C PRO A 135 -24.72 5.34 18.58
N ILE A 136 -23.51 5.48 18.04
CA ILE A 136 -22.65 4.34 17.75
C ILE A 136 -21.17 4.73 17.90
N ASP A 137 -20.45 3.94 18.68
CA ASP A 137 -19.01 4.02 18.81
C ASP A 137 -18.35 3.00 17.89
N LEU A 138 -17.41 3.47 17.05
CA LEU A 138 -16.64 2.62 16.18
C LEU A 138 -15.15 2.75 16.52
N GLU A 139 -14.44 1.63 16.52
CA GLU A 139 -12.98 1.61 16.66
C GLU A 139 -12.34 0.86 15.49
N PHE A 140 -11.51 1.56 14.74
CA PHE A 140 -10.73 1.02 13.65
C PHE A 140 -9.25 0.98 14.02
N ALA A 141 -8.67 -0.20 14.01
CA ALA A 141 -7.24 -0.42 14.29
C ALA A 141 -6.46 -0.58 12.98
N ALA A 142 -5.75 0.46 12.58
CA ALA A 142 -4.84 0.40 11.45
C ALA A 142 -3.53 -0.28 11.86
N THR A 143 -3.29 -1.46 11.34
CA THR A 143 -2.06 -2.24 11.61
C THR A 143 -0.83 -1.61 10.99
N ASP A 144 -1.00 -0.94 9.85
CA ASP A 144 -0.02 -0.04 9.26
C ASP A 144 -0.48 1.40 9.53
N PRO A 145 0.29 2.19 10.31
CA PRO A 145 -0.11 3.54 10.72
C PRO A 145 0.00 4.56 9.59
N THR A 146 0.50 4.19 8.42
CA THR A 146 0.75 5.05 7.27
C THR A 146 -0.52 5.30 6.49
N PHE A 147 -0.75 6.56 6.08
CA PHE A 147 -1.82 6.89 5.14
C PHE A 147 -1.36 6.66 3.71
N TYR A 148 -2.23 6.13 2.88
CA TYR A 148 -1.97 5.91 1.47
C TYR A 148 -2.92 6.73 0.59
N ALA A 149 -2.48 7.06 -0.62
CA ALA A 149 -3.39 7.58 -1.64
C ALA A 149 -4.44 6.52 -1.99
N ASP A 150 -5.65 6.96 -2.32
CA ASP A 150 -6.70 6.04 -2.81
C ASP A 150 -6.39 5.53 -4.22
N GLU A 151 -5.74 6.37 -4.99
CA GLU A 151 -5.28 6.02 -6.34
C GLU A 151 -4.06 5.09 -6.29
N VAL A 152 -4.06 4.15 -7.21
CA VAL A 152 -2.96 3.20 -7.43
C VAL A 152 -2.14 3.68 -8.61
N THR A 153 -0.87 3.94 -8.38
CA THR A 153 0.08 4.28 -9.44
C THR A 153 0.72 2.99 -9.96
N THR A 154 0.83 2.88 -11.27
CA THR A 154 1.46 1.74 -11.93
C THR A 154 2.43 2.25 -12.99
N THR A 155 3.62 1.67 -13.01
CA THR A 155 4.59 1.84 -14.10
C THR A 155 5.03 0.49 -14.62
N GLU A 156 5.30 0.41 -15.92
CA GLU A 156 5.79 -0.80 -16.57
C GLU A 156 7.16 -0.52 -17.19
N ILE A 157 8.12 -1.34 -16.83
CA ILE A 157 9.51 -1.15 -17.22
C ILE A 157 9.91 -2.34 -18.09
N PRO A 158 10.21 -2.13 -19.38
CA PRO A 158 10.75 -3.17 -20.24
C PRO A 158 12.14 -3.60 -19.76
N LEU A 159 12.54 -4.81 -20.07
CA LEU A 159 13.93 -5.23 -19.85
C LEU A 159 14.84 -4.37 -20.75
N GLY A 160 15.77 -3.67 -20.15
CA GLY A 160 16.70 -2.80 -20.90
C GLY A 160 17.58 -3.61 -21.85
N TRP A 161 17.97 -3.01 -22.94
CA TRP A 161 18.85 -3.56 -24.00
C TRP A 161 20.28 -3.82 -23.49
N LEU A 162 20.45 -4.56 -22.40
CA LEU A 162 21.80 -4.93 -21.92
C LEU A 162 22.38 -6.15 -22.63
N THR A 163 21.60 -6.81 -23.49
CA THR A 163 22.05 -7.97 -24.22
C THR A 163 22.10 -7.68 -25.72
N GLY A 164 23.28 -7.42 -26.23
CA GLY A 164 23.55 -7.50 -27.65
C GLY A 164 23.47 -6.21 -28.46
N GLY A 165 23.48 -5.05 -27.85
CA GLY A 165 23.72 -3.77 -28.54
C GLY A 165 25.21 -3.64 -28.90
N GLY A 166 25.60 -4.20 -30.00
CA GLY A 166 26.90 -3.95 -30.61
C GLY A 166 26.68 -3.36 -32.02
N PHE A 167 27.65 -2.63 -32.50
CA PHE A 167 27.68 -2.23 -33.90
C PHE A 167 27.93 -3.46 -34.78
N ALA A 168 27.05 -3.76 -35.70
CA ALA A 168 27.30 -4.74 -36.75
C ALA A 168 28.07 -4.06 -37.89
N ALA A 169 29.20 -4.62 -38.31
CA ALA A 169 29.92 -4.13 -39.46
C ALA A 169 29.16 -4.46 -40.78
N PRO A 170 29.24 -3.57 -41.79
CA PRO A 170 30.03 -2.34 -41.87
C PRO A 170 29.32 -1.13 -41.22
N VAL A 171 30.04 -0.37 -40.42
CA VAL A 171 29.60 0.90 -39.81
C VAL A 171 30.11 2.05 -40.71
N VAL A 172 29.21 2.90 -41.20
CA VAL A 172 29.53 4.04 -42.05
C VAL A 172 29.48 5.32 -41.20
N ALA A 173 30.55 6.11 -41.25
CA ALA A 173 30.60 7.43 -40.60
C ALA A 173 29.80 8.48 -41.40
N PRO A 174 29.19 9.49 -40.72
CA PRO A 174 29.30 9.82 -39.29
C PRO A 174 28.35 9.03 -38.41
N ILE A 175 28.84 8.55 -37.25
CA ILE A 175 28.03 7.89 -36.24
C ILE A 175 27.54 8.96 -35.25
N TYR A 176 26.26 9.16 -35.18
CA TYR A 176 25.65 10.02 -34.20
C TYR A 176 25.22 9.17 -32.98
N VAL A 177 25.89 9.35 -31.88
CA VAL A 177 25.40 8.85 -30.59
C VAL A 177 24.50 9.92 -30.02
N GLN A 178 23.20 9.67 -30.06
CA GLN A 178 22.25 10.57 -29.42
C GLN A 178 22.46 10.51 -27.92
N SER A 179 22.94 11.61 -27.35
CA SER A 179 23.12 11.72 -25.91
C SER A 179 21.75 11.92 -25.26
N GLY A 180 21.31 10.90 -24.55
CA GLY A 180 20.44 11.08 -23.40
C GLY A 180 19.02 11.51 -23.62
N THR A 181 18.13 10.57 -23.47
CA THR A 181 16.84 10.82 -22.81
C THR A 181 17.08 11.57 -21.49
N THR A 182 16.29 12.61 -21.22
CA THR A 182 16.28 13.27 -19.90
C THR A 182 15.93 12.24 -18.84
N ALA A 183 16.29 12.49 -17.58
CA ALA A 183 15.96 11.60 -16.48
C ALA A 183 14.44 11.27 -16.43
N ALA A 184 13.59 12.20 -16.85
CA ALA A 184 12.15 12.04 -16.93
C ALA A 184 11.68 11.05 -18.01
N ASP A 185 12.47 10.84 -19.05
CA ASP A 185 12.11 9.98 -20.19
C ASP A 185 12.67 8.56 -20.07
N ARG A 186 13.39 8.25 -19.00
CA ARG A 186 13.92 6.91 -18.78
C ARG A 186 12.82 5.97 -18.31
N PRO A 187 12.63 4.80 -18.94
CA PRO A 187 11.80 3.76 -18.36
C PRO A 187 12.43 3.32 -17.04
N GLY A 188 11.62 3.23 -15.98
CA GLY A 188 12.11 2.79 -14.67
C GLY A 188 11.98 3.78 -13.55
N TRP A 189 11.48 4.97 -13.81
CA TRP A 189 11.18 5.93 -12.77
C TRP A 189 9.87 5.61 -12.05
N ALA A 190 9.94 5.57 -10.72
CA ALA A 190 8.81 5.50 -9.82
C ALA A 190 8.78 6.76 -8.95
N THR A 191 7.68 7.50 -8.97
CA THR A 191 7.56 8.73 -8.18
C THR A 191 6.56 8.51 -7.05
N ASN A 192 7.02 8.65 -5.81
CA ASN A 192 6.19 8.69 -4.63
C ASN A 192 5.96 10.16 -4.24
N ASN A 193 4.77 10.69 -4.51
CA ASN A 193 4.41 12.09 -4.18
C ASN A 193 4.03 12.26 -2.70
N GLY A 194 4.24 11.23 -1.89
CA GLY A 194 3.95 11.23 -0.47
C GLY A 194 5.05 11.83 0.39
N THR A 195 4.91 11.66 1.69
CA THR A 195 5.85 12.12 2.73
C THR A 195 6.43 10.96 3.55
N ALA A 196 6.04 9.74 3.22
CA ALA A 196 6.51 8.50 3.84
C ALA A 196 6.93 7.49 2.76
N ASP A 197 7.62 6.45 3.16
CA ASP A 197 8.03 5.35 2.28
C ASP A 197 6.81 4.60 1.75
N ALA A 198 6.69 4.50 0.43
CA ALA A 198 5.70 3.66 -0.24
C ALA A 198 6.26 2.25 -0.51
N TRP A 199 5.39 1.26 -0.52
CA TRP A 199 5.77 -0.14 -0.64
C TRP A 199 5.21 -0.73 -1.95
N PRO A 200 6.06 -0.96 -2.96
CA PRO A 200 5.61 -1.43 -4.25
C PRO A 200 5.26 -2.92 -4.25
N VAL A 201 4.28 -3.27 -5.07
CA VAL A 201 4.07 -4.64 -5.53
C VAL A 201 4.74 -4.75 -6.90
N ILE A 202 5.67 -5.67 -7.03
CA ILE A 202 6.50 -5.84 -8.23
C ILE A 202 6.09 -7.15 -8.91
N ARG A 203 5.64 -7.06 -10.15
CA ARG A 203 5.31 -8.22 -10.97
C ARG A 203 6.27 -8.32 -12.14
N ILE A 204 6.91 -9.47 -12.27
CA ILE A 204 7.78 -9.81 -13.39
C ILE A 204 7.05 -10.81 -14.27
N THR A 205 6.86 -10.45 -15.53
CA THR A 205 6.21 -11.30 -16.54
C THR A 205 7.25 -11.78 -17.54
N GLY A 206 7.24 -13.10 -17.85
CA GLY A 206 8.19 -13.74 -18.75
C GLY A 206 7.93 -13.45 -20.24
N PRO A 207 8.77 -14.03 -21.13
CA PRO A 207 9.86 -14.95 -20.79
C PRO A 207 11.09 -14.25 -20.23
N VAL A 208 11.66 -14.71 -19.13
CA VAL A 208 12.89 -14.16 -18.55
C VAL A 208 13.51 -15.14 -17.54
N ALA A 209 14.81 -15.17 -17.48
CA ALA A 209 15.57 -15.93 -16.49
C ALA A 209 16.52 -15.03 -15.70
N THR A 210 16.86 -15.45 -14.48
CA THR A 210 17.88 -14.84 -13.63
C THR A 210 17.70 -13.32 -13.46
N VAL A 211 16.70 -12.93 -12.70
CA VAL A 211 16.32 -11.53 -12.54
C VAL A 211 16.97 -10.90 -11.31
N THR A 212 17.46 -9.68 -11.47
CA THR A 212 17.88 -8.80 -10.37
C THR A 212 17.25 -7.43 -10.55
N ILE A 213 16.54 -6.97 -9.51
CA ILE A 213 15.91 -5.65 -9.43
C ILE A 213 16.75 -4.79 -8.50
N THR A 214 17.10 -3.59 -8.91
CA THR A 214 17.93 -2.65 -8.14
C THR A 214 17.21 -1.32 -8.01
N HIS A 215 17.09 -0.83 -6.79
CA HIS A 215 16.72 0.54 -6.48
C HIS A 215 18.01 1.37 -6.51
N ALA A 216 18.18 2.23 -7.51
CA ALA A 216 19.46 2.85 -7.83
C ALA A 216 20.00 3.74 -6.71
N GLU A 217 19.14 4.56 -6.10
CA GLU A 217 19.53 5.52 -5.08
C GLU A 217 19.96 4.86 -3.76
N SER A 218 19.30 3.76 -3.36
CA SER A 218 19.64 3.05 -2.11
C SER A 218 20.61 1.90 -2.31
N GLY A 219 20.86 1.48 -3.55
CA GLY A 219 21.65 0.29 -3.88
C GLY A 219 21.02 -1.04 -3.45
N ARG A 220 19.80 -1.03 -2.93
CA ARG A 220 19.10 -2.25 -2.49
C ARG A 220 18.71 -3.11 -3.69
N GLN A 221 18.84 -4.42 -3.51
CA GLN A 221 18.58 -5.38 -4.57
C GLN A 221 17.63 -6.49 -4.12
N LEU A 222 16.78 -6.91 -5.06
CA LEU A 222 16.02 -8.15 -4.99
C LEU A 222 16.50 -9.05 -6.13
N SER A 223 17.16 -10.15 -5.81
CA SER A 223 17.73 -11.06 -6.79
C SER A 223 17.00 -12.41 -6.75
N LEU A 224 16.61 -12.89 -7.93
CA LEU A 224 15.96 -14.17 -8.17
C LEU A 224 16.83 -15.01 -9.12
N PRO A 225 17.95 -15.56 -8.63
CA PRO A 225 18.96 -16.21 -9.48
C PRO A 225 18.46 -17.50 -10.17
N THR A 226 17.47 -18.15 -9.59
CA THR A 226 16.90 -19.40 -10.12
C THR A 226 15.55 -19.20 -10.83
N LEU A 227 15.11 -17.95 -11.01
CA LEU A 227 13.90 -17.66 -11.76
C LEU A 227 14.07 -18.09 -13.21
N ASN A 228 13.07 -18.79 -13.73
CA ASN A 228 12.96 -19.14 -15.14
C ASN A 228 11.48 -19.12 -15.54
N LEU A 229 11.07 -18.07 -16.21
CA LEU A 229 9.76 -17.91 -16.83
C LEU A 229 9.93 -18.13 -18.33
N THR A 230 9.22 -19.07 -18.90
CA THR A 230 9.40 -19.50 -20.31
C THR A 230 8.37 -18.89 -21.24
N SER A 231 7.31 -18.26 -20.71
CA SER A 231 6.25 -17.66 -21.51
C SER A 231 5.69 -16.40 -20.89
N SER A 232 4.98 -15.61 -21.67
CA SER A 232 4.29 -14.37 -21.22
C SER A 232 3.06 -14.63 -20.33
N SER A 233 2.60 -15.88 -20.23
CA SER A 233 1.54 -16.26 -19.28
C SER A 233 2.07 -16.52 -17.88
N GLN A 234 3.37 -16.74 -17.73
CA GLN A 234 4.02 -16.95 -16.45
C GLN A 234 4.49 -15.64 -15.84
N TRP A 235 4.30 -15.52 -14.53
CA TRP A 235 4.76 -14.37 -13.80
C TRP A 235 5.14 -14.72 -12.34
N VAL A 236 5.94 -13.87 -11.75
CA VAL A 236 6.24 -13.85 -10.30
C VAL A 236 5.92 -12.47 -9.77
N GLN A 237 5.25 -12.41 -8.62
CA GLN A 237 4.91 -11.18 -7.93
C GLN A 237 5.58 -11.14 -6.57
N ILE A 238 6.28 -10.04 -6.30
CA ILE A 238 6.90 -9.72 -5.01
C ILE A 238 6.07 -8.61 -4.39
N ASP A 239 5.47 -8.88 -3.24
CA ASP A 239 4.72 -7.90 -2.45
C ASP A 239 5.62 -7.42 -1.31
N THR A 240 6.02 -6.15 -1.34
CA THR A 240 6.90 -5.59 -0.31
C THR A 240 6.13 -4.95 0.84
N ARG A 241 4.80 -4.83 0.73
CA ARG A 241 3.97 -4.12 1.72
C ARG A 241 4.09 -4.69 3.12
N PRO A 242 4.12 -3.84 4.16
CA PRO A 242 4.09 -4.28 5.54
C PRO A 242 2.91 -5.23 5.82
N GLY A 243 3.18 -6.33 6.49
CA GLY A 243 2.16 -7.34 6.80
C GLY A 243 1.91 -8.39 5.70
N TYR A 244 2.37 -8.17 4.47
CA TYR A 244 2.27 -9.13 3.37
C TYR A 244 3.62 -9.82 3.11
N ARG A 245 4.58 -9.14 2.52
CA ARG A 245 5.96 -9.59 2.25
C ARG A 245 6.02 -11.01 1.69
N THR A 246 5.37 -11.21 0.56
CA THR A 246 5.23 -12.51 -0.09
C THR A 246 5.85 -12.51 -1.48
N VAL A 247 6.23 -13.70 -1.93
CA VAL A 247 6.58 -13.95 -3.33
C VAL A 247 5.68 -15.05 -3.84
N THR A 248 4.91 -14.76 -4.88
CA THR A 248 3.90 -15.68 -5.42
C THR A 248 4.05 -15.86 -6.93
N ARG A 249 3.64 -17.02 -7.43
CA ARG A 249 3.53 -17.31 -8.87
C ARG A 249 2.09 -17.15 -9.36
N GLU A 250 1.89 -17.25 -10.67
CA GLU A 250 0.60 -17.18 -11.34
C GLU A 250 -0.45 -18.15 -10.80
N ASN A 251 -0.04 -19.30 -10.28
CA ASN A 251 -0.92 -20.29 -9.69
C ASN A 251 -1.20 -20.07 -8.19
N GLY A 252 -0.76 -18.92 -7.63
CA GLY A 252 -0.87 -18.59 -6.21
C GLY A 252 0.15 -19.30 -5.30
N GLY A 253 1.02 -20.13 -5.88
CA GLY A 253 2.06 -20.86 -5.13
C GLY A 253 3.13 -19.94 -4.56
N ASN A 254 3.62 -20.29 -3.38
CA ASN A 254 4.74 -19.58 -2.74
C ASN A 254 6.03 -19.77 -3.55
N ALA A 255 6.69 -18.69 -3.88
CA ALA A 255 7.92 -18.64 -4.65
C ALA A 255 9.09 -17.98 -3.90
N SER A 256 8.99 -17.86 -2.57
CA SER A 256 10.02 -17.21 -1.76
C SER A 256 11.41 -17.86 -1.87
N SER A 257 11.45 -19.16 -2.19
CA SER A 257 12.70 -19.88 -2.44
C SER A 257 13.49 -19.40 -3.68
N LEU A 258 12.86 -18.62 -4.56
CA LEU A 258 13.55 -18.02 -5.71
C LEU A 258 14.39 -16.82 -5.32
N LEU A 259 14.10 -16.18 -4.19
CA LEU A 259 14.87 -15.04 -3.72
C LEU A 259 16.22 -15.49 -3.16
N SER A 260 17.24 -14.73 -3.50
CA SER A 260 18.55 -14.83 -2.87
C SER A 260 18.45 -14.53 -1.36
N PRO A 261 19.22 -15.19 -0.49
CA PRO A 261 19.27 -14.89 0.94
C PRO A 261 19.67 -13.45 1.29
N SER A 262 20.35 -12.75 0.39
CA SER A 262 20.72 -11.34 0.55
C SER A 262 19.59 -10.36 0.20
N SER A 263 18.51 -10.83 -0.42
CA SER A 263 17.37 -10.00 -0.80
C SER A 263 16.50 -9.66 0.40
N ARG A 264 16.36 -8.38 0.71
CA ARG A 264 15.59 -7.88 1.86
C ARG A 264 14.32 -7.19 1.36
N ILE A 265 13.22 -7.97 1.27
CA ILE A 265 11.89 -7.45 0.88
C ILE A 265 11.41 -6.39 1.86
N ASP A 266 11.73 -6.57 3.13
CA ASP A 266 11.34 -5.70 4.23
C ASP A 266 12.00 -4.31 4.21
N LEU A 267 13.02 -4.12 3.40
CA LEU A 267 13.71 -2.85 3.22
C LEU A 267 13.50 -2.25 1.83
N PHE A 268 12.77 -2.92 0.94
CA PHE A 268 12.60 -2.49 -0.43
C PHE A 268 11.37 -1.57 -0.56
N SER A 269 11.57 -0.29 -0.26
CA SER A 269 10.57 0.78 -0.30
C SER A 269 10.93 1.85 -1.34
N LEU A 270 9.95 2.66 -1.71
CA LEU A 270 10.10 3.87 -2.52
C LEU A 270 10.02 5.08 -1.58
N PRO A 271 11.15 5.75 -1.29
CA PRO A 271 11.14 6.96 -0.47
C PRO A 271 10.37 8.09 -1.17
N PRO A 272 10.01 9.16 -0.43
CA PRO A 272 9.43 10.35 -1.03
C PRO A 272 10.29 10.92 -2.16
N GLY A 273 9.63 11.29 -3.27
CA GLY A 273 10.29 11.78 -4.47
C GLY A 273 10.42 10.72 -5.55
N GLN A 274 11.37 10.95 -6.45
CA GLN A 274 11.60 10.13 -7.62
C GLN A 274 12.69 9.08 -7.35
N SER A 275 12.41 7.82 -7.68
CA SER A 275 13.32 6.68 -7.52
C SER A 275 13.56 6.01 -8.86
N GLU A 276 14.81 5.70 -9.19
CA GLU A 276 15.15 4.94 -10.37
C GLU A 276 15.17 3.44 -10.07
N MET A 277 14.30 2.71 -10.75
CA MET A 277 14.20 1.26 -10.65
C MET A 277 14.87 0.62 -11.87
N ARG A 278 15.92 -0.12 -11.66
CA ARG A 278 16.62 -0.87 -12.69
C ARG A 278 16.39 -2.36 -12.50
N TRP A 279 16.29 -3.09 -13.58
CA TRP A 279 16.28 -4.52 -13.50
C TRP A 279 17.06 -5.14 -14.66
N THR A 280 17.60 -6.31 -14.39
CA THR A 280 18.37 -7.11 -15.33
C THR A 280 17.86 -8.53 -15.34
N GLY A 281 18.00 -9.21 -16.46
CA GLY A 281 17.60 -10.59 -16.63
C GLY A 281 18.02 -11.09 -18.01
N PHE A 282 17.83 -12.36 -18.26
CA PHE A 282 18.10 -12.94 -19.55
C PHE A 282 16.79 -13.19 -20.29
N ASP A 283 16.54 -12.41 -21.33
CA ASP A 283 15.41 -12.55 -22.25
C ASP A 283 15.90 -12.29 -23.68
N ASN A 284 15.83 -13.30 -24.53
CA ASN A 284 16.21 -13.22 -25.96
C ASN A 284 15.02 -12.82 -26.86
N THR A 285 13.85 -12.60 -26.30
CA THR A 285 12.63 -12.22 -27.03
C THR A 285 12.28 -10.74 -26.88
N ASN A 286 12.85 -10.07 -25.90
CA ASN A 286 12.51 -8.68 -25.49
C ASN A 286 11.02 -8.50 -25.11
N ALA A 287 10.36 -9.58 -24.68
CA ALA A 287 8.96 -9.56 -24.27
C ALA A 287 8.76 -9.41 -22.78
N ALA A 288 9.82 -9.64 -21.99
CA ALA A 288 9.76 -9.52 -20.54
C ALA A 288 9.42 -8.10 -20.07
N ARG A 289 8.59 -8.01 -19.05
CA ARG A 289 8.14 -6.75 -18.46
C ARG A 289 8.16 -6.84 -16.95
N MET A 290 8.61 -5.77 -16.31
CA MET A 290 8.46 -5.57 -14.88
C MET A 290 7.42 -4.49 -14.65
N ARG A 291 6.36 -4.80 -13.91
CA ARG A 291 5.33 -3.85 -13.50
C ARG A 291 5.48 -3.55 -12.03
N LEU A 292 5.61 -2.28 -11.69
CA LEU A 292 5.54 -1.76 -10.33
C LEU A 292 4.18 -1.13 -10.10
N THR A 293 3.59 -1.46 -8.95
CA THR A 293 2.31 -0.90 -8.53
C THR A 293 2.44 -0.45 -7.09
N TRP A 294 2.12 0.80 -6.80
CA TRP A 294 2.18 1.36 -5.45
C TRP A 294 1.09 2.39 -5.21
N ARG A 295 0.96 2.79 -3.98
CA ARG A 295 0.19 3.97 -3.56
C ARG A 295 1.13 4.93 -2.88
N ASP A 296 1.04 6.22 -3.19
CA ASP A 296 1.81 7.24 -2.50
C ASP A 296 1.52 7.20 -1.00
N ALA A 297 2.55 7.30 -0.17
CA ALA A 297 2.47 7.12 1.27
C ALA A 297 2.67 8.44 2.02
N TYR A 298 1.90 8.65 3.10
CA TYR A 298 1.88 9.91 3.83
C TYR A 298 1.92 9.68 5.33
N THR A 299 2.64 10.54 6.04
CA THR A 299 2.68 10.55 7.51
C THR A 299 1.44 11.18 8.12
N ALA A 300 0.76 12.06 7.38
CA ALA A 300 -0.43 12.81 7.82
C ALA A 300 -1.52 12.82 6.72
N LEU A 301 -2.73 13.20 7.13
CA LEU A 301 -3.90 13.39 6.29
C LEU A 301 -3.74 14.58 5.32
#